data_a36d954db9b6ac487a9aa4325faeab43
#
_entry.id   a36d954db9b6ac487a9aa4325faeab43
#
_cell.length_a   1.000
_cell.length_b   1.000
_cell.length_c   1.000
_cell.angle_alpha   90.00
_cell.angle_beta   90.00
_cell.angle_gamma   90.00
#
_symmetry.space_group_name_H-M   'P 1'
#
loop_
_entity.id
_entity.type
_entity.pdbx_description
1 polymer ?
#
loop_
_entity_poly.entity_id
_entity_poly.type
_entity_poly.pdbx_seq_one_letter_code
_entity_poly.pdbx_strand_id
1 'polypeptide(L)'
;MAARARLAELEAGFTIEKANLEAMKARLFARLRGHFQRRDRLRLVIGYRRKYLESLVRQGEEEAGKIAQEYRQASAQTEQEYAETAAALAEKQELTAGEAAEVSQLWRKLVKLFHPDRFAHEPEKQETYHKLTAAINHAKDHGDLATLRRIAEDPHGFILRQGWAALDFGEERELAQLRRLWTHIELEIIRVLEAHHALKESLDYELHRLTTQTPAFFDETVRRHIESLEKELALLEGEAEELAKEIEELTGESGPIRENQPNK
;
A
#
# COMPACT_ATOMS: atom_id res chain seq x y z
N MET A 1 9.29 12.97 -30.19
CA MET A 1 8.33 13.81 -29.42
C MET A 1 7.00 13.10 -29.17
N ALA A 2 6.30 12.59 -30.19
CA ALA A 2 4.99 11.93 -30.02
C ALA A 2 5.02 10.70 -29.10
N ALA A 3 6.00 9.80 -29.21
CA ALA A 3 6.10 8.60 -28.37
C ALA A 3 6.28 8.92 -26.87
N ARG A 4 7.09 9.93 -26.53
CA ARG A 4 7.22 10.39 -25.13
C ARG A 4 5.93 10.99 -24.58
N ALA A 5 5.23 11.76 -25.37
CA ALA A 5 3.93 12.28 -24.98
C ALA A 5 2.93 11.13 -24.74
N ARG A 6 2.97 10.12 -25.60
CA ARG A 6 2.12 8.92 -25.46
C ARG A 6 2.46 8.12 -24.21
N LEU A 7 3.75 7.86 -23.95
CA LEU A 7 4.18 7.21 -22.71
C LEU A 7 3.67 7.98 -21.48
N ALA A 8 3.90 9.30 -21.44
CA ALA A 8 3.46 10.14 -20.33
C ALA A 8 1.93 10.13 -20.11
N GLU A 9 1.15 10.05 -21.20
CA GLU A 9 -0.32 9.90 -21.10
C GLU A 9 -0.73 8.55 -20.50
N LEU A 10 -0.10 7.46 -20.97
CA LEU A 10 -0.39 6.11 -20.51
C LEU A 10 -0.02 5.94 -19.04
N GLU A 11 1.17 6.39 -18.64
CA GLU A 11 1.61 6.36 -17.25
C GLU A 11 0.71 7.20 -16.34
N ALA A 12 0.28 8.40 -16.80
CA ALA A 12 -0.66 9.22 -16.05
C ALA A 12 -2.01 8.53 -15.86
N GLY A 13 -2.55 7.94 -16.91
CA GLY A 13 -3.81 7.20 -16.85
C GLY A 13 -3.72 6.01 -15.88
N PHE A 14 -2.67 5.20 -16.02
CA PHE A 14 -2.41 4.07 -15.14
C PHE A 14 -2.30 4.47 -13.66
N THR A 15 -1.57 5.56 -13.39
CA THR A 15 -1.40 6.02 -12.00
C THR A 15 -2.68 6.54 -11.38
N ILE A 16 -3.50 7.27 -12.15
CA ILE A 16 -4.80 7.74 -11.65
C ILE A 16 -5.70 6.54 -11.33
N GLU A 17 -5.80 5.57 -12.24
CA GLU A 17 -6.62 4.39 -12.02
C GLU A 17 -6.12 3.58 -10.81
N LYS A 18 -4.81 3.41 -10.68
CA LYS A 18 -4.19 2.73 -9.53
C LYS A 18 -4.45 3.49 -8.22
N ALA A 19 -4.30 4.81 -8.19
CA ALA A 19 -4.56 5.62 -7.01
C ALA A 19 -6.03 5.54 -6.57
N ASN A 20 -6.97 5.60 -7.50
CA ASN A 20 -8.40 5.46 -7.22
C ASN A 20 -8.74 4.07 -6.67
N LEU A 21 -8.10 3.02 -7.23
CA LEU A 21 -8.26 1.66 -6.73
C LEU A 21 -7.72 1.52 -5.31
N GLU A 22 -6.54 2.05 -5.03
CA GLU A 22 -5.94 2.03 -3.69
C GLU A 22 -6.78 2.83 -2.67
N ALA A 23 -7.34 3.97 -3.06
CA ALA A 23 -8.27 4.75 -2.22
C ALA A 23 -9.53 3.94 -1.89
N MET A 24 -10.11 3.25 -2.88
CA MET A 24 -11.26 2.36 -2.66
C MET A 24 -10.92 1.22 -1.70
N LYS A 25 -9.77 0.57 -1.87
CA LYS A 25 -9.27 -0.49 -0.97
C LYS A 25 -9.06 0.04 0.45
N ALA A 26 -8.48 1.23 0.60
CA ALA A 26 -8.29 1.88 1.89
C ALA A 26 -9.63 2.13 2.60
N ARG A 27 -10.65 2.62 1.89
CA ARG A 27 -12.02 2.81 2.41
C ARG A 27 -12.65 1.47 2.83
N LEU A 28 -12.51 0.43 2.00
CA LEU A 28 -13.01 -0.91 2.32
C LEU A 28 -12.33 -1.46 3.58
N PHE A 29 -11.01 -1.38 3.65
CA PHE A 29 -10.24 -1.80 4.82
C PHE A 29 -10.64 -1.01 6.08
N ALA A 30 -10.80 0.30 6.00
CA ALA A 30 -11.21 1.13 7.13
C ALA A 30 -12.56 0.68 7.72
N ARG A 31 -13.52 0.27 6.86
CA ARG A 31 -14.83 -0.23 7.29
C ARG A 31 -14.76 -1.65 7.88
N LEU A 32 -13.84 -2.49 7.45
CA LEU A 32 -13.71 -3.89 7.87
C LEU A 32 -12.63 -4.12 8.93
N ARG A 33 -11.77 -3.14 9.18
CA ARG A 33 -10.58 -3.25 10.03
C ARG A 33 -10.88 -3.86 11.40
N GLY A 34 -11.93 -3.39 12.09
CA GLY A 34 -12.28 -3.89 13.42
C GLY A 34 -12.59 -5.39 13.43
N HIS A 35 -13.29 -5.87 12.39
CA HIS A 35 -13.63 -7.29 12.25
C HIS A 35 -12.40 -8.13 11.94
N PHE A 36 -11.51 -7.63 11.06
CA PHE A 36 -10.24 -8.32 10.78
C PHE A 36 -9.34 -8.40 12.02
N GLN A 37 -9.18 -7.30 12.76
CA GLN A 37 -8.41 -7.29 14.00
C GLN A 37 -8.95 -8.31 15.00
N ARG A 38 -10.28 -8.35 15.21
CA ARG A 38 -10.90 -9.31 16.12
C ARG A 38 -10.68 -10.75 15.67
N ARG A 39 -10.86 -11.03 14.38
CA ARG A 39 -10.60 -12.35 13.79
C ARG A 39 -9.15 -12.80 14.01
N ASP A 40 -8.20 -11.95 13.69
CA ASP A 40 -6.79 -12.29 13.77
C ASP A 40 -6.32 -12.44 15.23
N ARG A 41 -6.88 -11.65 16.16
CA ARG A 41 -6.69 -11.87 17.61
C ARG A 41 -7.23 -13.22 18.06
N LEU A 42 -8.46 -13.58 17.66
CA LEU A 42 -9.04 -14.87 18.03
C LEU A 42 -8.23 -16.03 17.47
N ARG A 43 -7.80 -15.97 16.22
CA ARG A 43 -6.93 -16.98 15.61
C ARG A 43 -5.61 -17.10 16.37
N LEU A 44 -5.03 -15.98 16.79
CA LEU A 44 -3.81 -15.97 17.60
C LEU A 44 -4.05 -16.63 18.95
N VAL A 45 -5.12 -16.25 19.67
CA VAL A 45 -5.51 -16.85 20.95
C VAL A 45 -5.71 -18.37 20.81
N ILE A 46 -6.47 -18.81 19.81
CA ILE A 46 -6.72 -20.24 19.55
C ILE A 46 -5.40 -20.98 19.30
N GLY A 47 -4.55 -20.44 18.41
CA GLY A 47 -3.27 -21.06 18.09
C GLY A 47 -2.36 -21.21 19.32
N TYR A 48 -2.29 -20.17 20.16
CA TYR A 48 -1.47 -20.23 21.38
C TYR A 48 -2.11 -21.05 22.51
N ARG A 49 -3.44 -21.09 22.64
CA ARG A 49 -4.12 -21.99 23.60
C ARG A 49 -3.89 -23.46 23.25
N ARG A 50 -3.95 -23.83 21.98
CA ARG A 50 -3.60 -25.19 21.52
C ARG A 50 -2.17 -25.56 21.85
N LYS A 51 -1.19 -24.68 21.55
CA LYS A 51 0.22 -24.90 21.91
C LYS A 51 0.42 -25.01 23.42
N TYR A 52 -0.27 -24.15 24.19
CA TYR A 52 -0.21 -24.16 25.65
C TYR A 52 -0.70 -25.51 26.22
N LEU A 53 -1.87 -25.96 25.77
CA LEU A 53 -2.40 -27.30 26.17
C LEU A 53 -1.46 -28.44 25.81
N GLU A 54 -0.93 -28.42 24.60
CA GLU A 54 0.03 -29.46 24.17
C GLU A 54 1.30 -29.44 25.03
N SER A 55 1.83 -28.26 25.32
CA SER A 55 3.00 -28.12 26.19
C SER A 55 2.72 -28.54 27.63
N LEU A 56 1.56 -28.14 28.15
CA LEU A 56 1.14 -28.50 29.50
C LEU A 56 1.09 -29.99 29.70
N VAL A 57 0.50 -30.71 28.75
CA VAL A 57 0.35 -32.19 28.80
C VAL A 57 1.68 -32.90 28.61
N ARG A 58 2.56 -32.42 27.73
CA ARG A 58 3.81 -33.12 27.38
C ARG A 58 5.01 -32.72 28.22
N GLN A 59 5.08 -31.47 28.64
CA GLN A 59 6.31 -30.84 29.17
C GLN A 59 6.11 -30.22 30.57
N GLY A 60 4.86 -30.00 30.97
CA GLY A 60 4.49 -29.42 32.25
C GLY A 60 4.35 -27.87 32.24
N GLU A 61 4.06 -27.31 33.41
CA GLU A 61 3.67 -25.91 33.57
C GLU A 61 4.78 -24.90 33.23
N GLU A 62 6.04 -25.25 33.48
CA GLU A 62 7.16 -24.31 33.22
C GLU A 62 7.31 -24.02 31.73
N GLU A 63 7.27 -25.06 30.88
CA GLU A 63 7.35 -24.88 29.43
C GLU A 63 6.08 -24.22 28.86
N ALA A 64 4.90 -24.59 29.39
CA ALA A 64 3.65 -23.92 29.03
C ALA A 64 3.68 -22.40 29.36
N GLY A 65 4.34 -22.00 30.44
CA GLY A 65 4.56 -20.59 30.79
C GLY A 65 5.34 -19.80 29.73
N LYS A 66 6.28 -20.44 29.02
CA LYS A 66 7.03 -19.82 27.91
C LYS A 66 6.11 -19.52 26.73
N ILE A 67 5.18 -20.42 26.43
CA ILE A 67 4.18 -20.21 25.37
C ILE A 67 3.29 -18.99 25.67
N ALA A 68 2.93 -18.78 26.94
CA ALA A 68 2.18 -17.59 27.33
C ALA A 68 2.97 -16.28 27.14
N GLN A 69 4.29 -16.31 27.33
CA GLN A 69 5.15 -15.16 27.05
C GLN A 69 5.28 -14.90 25.55
N GLU A 70 5.45 -15.93 24.73
CA GLU A 70 5.44 -15.82 23.27
C GLU A 70 4.14 -15.20 22.74
N TYR A 71 3.00 -15.64 23.30
CA TYR A 71 1.70 -15.04 22.95
C TYR A 71 1.65 -13.54 23.18
N ARG A 72 2.15 -13.06 24.32
CA ARG A 72 2.15 -11.62 24.64
C ARG A 72 2.96 -10.82 23.61
N GLN A 73 4.12 -11.35 23.18
CA GLN A 73 4.95 -10.71 22.17
C GLN A 73 4.27 -10.70 20.81
N ALA A 74 3.71 -11.84 20.37
CA ALA A 74 3.00 -11.95 19.11
C ALA A 74 1.75 -11.06 19.06
N SER A 75 0.99 -10.98 20.17
CA SER A 75 -0.17 -10.11 20.29
C SER A 75 0.21 -8.63 20.16
N ALA A 76 1.27 -8.19 20.84
CA ALA A 76 1.76 -6.82 20.75
C ALA A 76 2.24 -6.47 19.33
N GLN A 77 2.94 -7.38 18.66
CA GLN A 77 3.38 -7.20 17.28
C GLN A 77 2.19 -7.05 16.32
N THR A 78 1.18 -7.91 16.43
CA THR A 78 -0.03 -7.84 15.59
C THR A 78 -0.75 -6.50 15.77
N GLU A 79 -0.88 -5.99 17.00
CA GLU A 79 -1.47 -4.69 17.25
C GLU A 79 -0.67 -3.54 16.63
N GLN A 80 0.65 -3.60 16.71
CA GLN A 80 1.53 -2.62 16.10
C GLN A 80 1.38 -2.62 14.56
N GLU A 81 1.37 -3.78 13.91
CA GLU A 81 1.20 -3.90 12.46
C GLU A 81 -0.14 -3.29 11.99
N TYR A 82 -1.22 -3.50 12.75
CA TYR A 82 -2.51 -2.88 12.44
C TYR A 82 -2.49 -1.37 12.64
N ALA A 83 -1.77 -0.85 13.65
CA ALA A 83 -1.63 0.57 13.89
C ALA A 83 -0.83 1.24 12.76
N GLU A 84 0.29 0.64 12.36
CA GLU A 84 1.14 1.13 11.26
C GLU A 84 0.39 1.11 9.93
N THR A 85 -0.34 0.04 9.62
CA THR A 85 -1.17 -0.05 8.42
C THR A 85 -2.24 1.05 8.39
N ALA A 86 -2.87 1.32 9.52
CA ALA A 86 -3.87 2.38 9.60
C ALA A 86 -3.29 3.77 9.42
N ALA A 87 -2.11 4.03 10.01
CA ALA A 87 -1.40 5.31 9.83
C ALA A 87 -1.02 5.51 8.35
N ALA A 88 -0.45 4.48 7.70
CA ALA A 88 -0.08 4.53 6.29
C ALA A 88 -1.28 4.76 5.36
N LEU A 89 -2.47 4.22 5.71
CA LEU A 89 -3.69 4.44 4.93
C LEU A 89 -4.31 5.83 5.19
N ALA A 90 -4.16 6.38 6.39
CA ALA A 90 -4.64 7.73 6.72
C ALA A 90 -3.83 8.84 6.01
N GLU A 91 -2.56 8.58 5.70
CA GLU A 91 -1.71 9.51 4.95
C GLU A 91 -2.06 9.56 3.45
N LYS A 92 -2.77 8.56 2.92
CA LYS A 92 -3.23 8.57 1.53
C LYS A 92 -4.44 9.48 1.38
N GLN A 93 -4.20 10.75 1.03
CA GLN A 93 -5.26 11.72 0.76
C GLN A 93 -6.09 11.29 -0.46
N GLU A 94 -7.42 11.31 -0.31
CA GLU A 94 -8.33 11.24 -1.46
C GLU A 94 -8.22 12.56 -2.24
N LEU A 95 -7.67 12.50 -3.44
CA LEU A 95 -7.62 13.64 -4.35
C LEU A 95 -9.02 13.90 -4.93
N THR A 96 -9.44 15.16 -4.93
CA THR A 96 -10.60 15.56 -5.72
C THR A 96 -10.31 15.36 -7.23
N ALA A 97 -11.35 15.23 -8.06
CA ALA A 97 -11.16 15.08 -9.51
C ALA A 97 -10.34 16.20 -10.14
N GLY A 98 -10.46 17.43 -9.61
CA GLY A 98 -9.67 18.59 -10.06
C GLY A 98 -8.19 18.47 -9.66
N GLU A 99 -7.91 18.10 -8.42
CA GLU A 99 -6.54 17.89 -7.94
C GLU A 99 -5.86 16.72 -8.62
N ALA A 100 -6.56 15.62 -8.86
CA ALA A 100 -6.04 14.49 -9.63
C ALA A 100 -5.67 14.88 -11.07
N ALA A 101 -6.48 15.72 -11.72
CA ALA A 101 -6.19 16.25 -13.03
C ALA A 101 -4.94 17.18 -13.00
N GLU A 102 -4.81 18.02 -11.99
CA GLU A 102 -3.66 18.93 -11.83
C GLU A 102 -2.36 18.14 -11.52
N VAL A 103 -2.41 17.15 -10.62
CA VAL A 103 -1.29 16.22 -10.36
C VAL A 103 -0.80 15.61 -11.66
N SER A 104 -1.72 15.09 -12.48
CA SER A 104 -1.40 14.46 -13.76
C SER A 104 -0.80 15.44 -14.77
N GLN A 105 -1.29 16.67 -14.80
CA GLN A 105 -0.80 17.73 -15.70
C GLN A 105 0.62 18.17 -15.31
N LEU A 106 0.84 18.47 -14.03
CA LEU A 106 2.15 18.87 -13.51
C LEU A 106 3.17 17.76 -13.68
N TRP A 107 2.81 16.53 -13.32
CA TRP A 107 3.67 15.37 -13.48
C TRP A 107 4.12 15.18 -14.94
N ARG A 108 3.19 15.19 -15.92
CA ARG A 108 3.53 15.10 -17.36
C ARG A 108 4.51 16.20 -17.79
N LYS A 109 4.27 17.42 -17.33
CA LYS A 109 5.14 18.56 -17.63
C LYS A 109 6.54 18.34 -17.08
N LEU A 110 6.64 17.93 -15.80
CA LEU A 110 7.91 17.76 -15.11
C LEU A 110 8.71 16.56 -15.63
N VAL A 111 8.09 15.39 -15.81
CA VAL A 111 8.76 14.21 -16.37
C VAL A 111 9.24 14.49 -17.80
N LYS A 112 8.45 15.18 -18.62
CA LYS A 112 8.87 15.57 -19.97
C LYS A 112 10.12 16.48 -19.96
N LEU A 113 10.25 17.35 -18.97
CA LEU A 113 11.37 18.28 -18.85
C LEU A 113 12.62 17.61 -18.28
N PHE A 114 12.46 16.74 -17.27
CA PHE A 114 13.54 16.25 -16.43
C PHE A 114 13.81 14.75 -16.54
N HIS A 115 13.27 14.05 -17.55
CA HIS A 115 13.52 12.63 -17.73
C HIS A 115 15.03 12.33 -17.85
N PRO A 116 15.57 11.35 -17.08
CA PRO A 116 17.01 11.07 -17.03
C PRO A 116 17.62 10.74 -18.39
N ASP A 117 16.86 10.11 -19.30
CA ASP A 117 17.31 9.76 -20.63
C ASP A 117 17.68 10.96 -21.52
N ARG A 118 17.20 12.16 -21.17
CA ARG A 118 17.62 13.38 -21.85
C ARG A 118 19.06 13.75 -21.57
N PHE A 119 19.62 13.20 -20.49
CA PHE A 119 20.94 13.49 -19.95
C PHE A 119 21.86 12.26 -19.97
N ALA A 120 21.56 11.26 -20.81
CA ALA A 120 22.27 9.98 -20.88
C ALA A 120 23.78 10.10 -21.21
N HIS A 121 24.21 11.28 -21.72
CA HIS A 121 25.61 11.56 -22.04
C HIS A 121 26.39 12.25 -20.93
N GLU A 122 25.71 12.68 -19.87
CA GLU A 122 26.29 13.42 -18.76
C GLU A 122 25.96 12.69 -17.45
N PRO A 123 26.84 11.75 -16.99
CA PRO A 123 26.53 10.88 -15.85
C PRO A 123 26.11 11.63 -14.59
N GLU A 124 26.77 12.76 -14.27
CA GLU A 124 26.43 13.59 -13.11
C GLU A 124 25.05 14.24 -13.23
N LYS A 125 24.72 14.73 -14.42
CA LYS A 125 23.39 15.27 -14.71
C LYS A 125 22.34 14.17 -14.69
N GLN A 126 22.61 13.03 -15.27
CA GLN A 126 21.74 11.88 -15.30
C GLN A 126 21.36 11.44 -13.88
N GLU A 127 22.32 11.34 -12.96
CA GLU A 127 22.07 10.96 -11.57
C GLU A 127 21.18 11.99 -10.87
N THR A 128 21.48 13.28 -11.05
CA THR A 128 20.66 14.36 -10.44
C THR A 128 19.22 14.34 -10.94
N TYR A 129 19.02 14.20 -12.24
CA TYR A 129 17.68 14.14 -12.82
C TYR A 129 16.96 12.82 -12.56
N HIS A 130 17.69 11.73 -12.34
CA HIS A 130 17.12 10.48 -11.84
C HIS A 130 16.52 10.70 -10.43
N LYS A 131 17.25 11.34 -9.52
CA LYS A 131 16.76 11.69 -8.18
C LYS A 131 15.55 12.63 -8.25
N LEU A 132 15.58 13.64 -9.13
CA LEU A 132 14.48 14.55 -9.32
C LEU A 132 13.23 13.84 -9.88
N THR A 133 13.41 12.96 -10.88
CA THR A 133 12.31 12.19 -11.45
C THR A 133 11.73 11.21 -10.44
N ALA A 134 12.56 10.60 -9.60
CA ALA A 134 12.11 9.76 -8.49
C ALA A 134 11.25 10.56 -7.49
N ALA A 135 11.67 11.79 -7.13
CA ALA A 135 10.89 12.68 -6.27
C ALA A 135 9.56 13.12 -6.92
N ILE A 136 9.56 13.41 -8.22
CA ILE A 136 8.37 13.74 -9.00
C ILE A 136 7.38 12.56 -9.03
N ASN A 137 7.87 11.35 -9.25
CA ASN A 137 7.04 10.15 -9.26
C ASN A 137 6.49 9.85 -7.86
N HIS A 138 7.33 9.96 -6.82
CA HIS A 138 6.91 9.80 -5.44
C HIS A 138 5.79 10.79 -5.06
N ALA A 139 5.96 12.07 -5.38
CA ALA A 139 4.95 13.10 -5.11
C ALA A 139 3.63 12.81 -5.85
N LYS A 140 3.70 12.32 -7.10
CA LYS A 140 2.54 11.88 -7.86
C LYS A 140 1.85 10.67 -7.22
N ASP A 141 2.60 9.64 -6.86
CA ASP A 141 2.07 8.39 -6.30
C ASP A 141 1.36 8.59 -4.95
N HIS A 142 1.76 9.65 -4.22
CA HIS A 142 1.14 10.06 -2.96
C HIS A 142 0.13 11.21 -3.10
N GLY A 143 -0.12 11.69 -4.32
CA GLY A 143 -1.01 12.81 -4.56
C GLY A 143 -0.50 14.15 -3.99
N ASP A 144 0.82 14.27 -3.73
CA ASP A 144 1.44 15.47 -3.15
C ASP A 144 1.54 16.61 -4.19
N LEU A 145 0.40 17.27 -4.39
CA LEU A 145 0.28 18.41 -5.30
C LEU A 145 1.19 19.57 -4.89
N ALA A 146 1.41 19.75 -3.58
CA ALA A 146 2.25 20.83 -3.07
C ALA A 146 3.71 20.66 -3.48
N THR A 147 4.25 19.44 -3.39
CA THR A 147 5.61 19.12 -3.86
C THR A 147 5.72 19.25 -5.38
N LEU A 148 4.74 18.78 -6.16
CA LEU A 148 4.74 18.93 -7.61
C LEU A 148 4.73 20.41 -8.04
N ARG A 149 3.94 21.26 -7.37
CA ARG A 149 3.93 22.72 -7.61
C ARG A 149 5.28 23.34 -7.29
N ARG A 150 5.89 23.01 -6.14
CA ARG A 150 7.23 23.53 -5.77
C ARG A 150 8.31 23.16 -6.79
N ILE A 151 8.28 21.91 -7.30
CA ILE A 151 9.22 21.48 -8.34
C ILE A 151 8.93 22.21 -9.65
N ALA A 152 7.67 22.45 -10.00
CA ALA A 152 7.28 23.15 -11.22
C ALA A 152 7.65 24.64 -11.22
N GLU A 153 7.60 25.29 -10.05
CA GLU A 153 7.96 26.70 -9.87
C GLU A 153 9.48 26.94 -9.91
N ASP A 154 10.24 26.10 -9.19
CA ASP A 154 11.68 26.24 -9.06
C ASP A 154 12.39 24.88 -9.01
N PRO A 155 12.57 24.20 -10.16
CA PRO A 155 13.23 22.89 -10.21
C PRO A 155 14.69 22.93 -9.74
N HIS A 156 15.42 23.98 -10.09
CA HIS A 156 16.83 24.14 -9.70
C HIS A 156 16.97 24.41 -8.21
N GLY A 157 16.17 25.27 -7.66
CA GLY A 157 16.12 25.51 -6.23
C GLY A 157 15.68 24.27 -5.45
N PHE A 158 14.77 23.46 -6.01
CA PHE A 158 14.41 22.17 -5.41
C PHE A 158 15.62 21.23 -5.36
N ILE A 159 16.35 21.06 -6.48
CA ILE A 159 17.58 20.24 -6.57
C ILE A 159 18.62 20.71 -5.56
N LEU A 160 18.87 22.03 -5.47
CA LEU A 160 19.81 22.61 -4.54
C LEU A 160 19.42 22.37 -3.07
N ARG A 161 18.13 22.55 -2.73
CA ARG A 161 17.60 22.30 -1.37
C ARG A 161 17.72 20.84 -0.96
N GLN A 162 17.68 19.91 -1.90
CA GLN A 162 17.90 18.48 -1.66
C GLN A 162 19.39 18.09 -1.58
N GLY A 163 20.32 19.04 -1.80
CA GLY A 163 21.75 18.78 -1.84
C GLY A 163 22.21 18.07 -3.11
N TRP A 164 21.39 18.09 -4.18
CA TRP A 164 21.75 17.55 -5.49
C TRP A 164 22.49 18.60 -6.31
N ALA A 165 23.45 18.14 -7.14
CA ALA A 165 24.23 19.08 -7.95
C ALA A 165 23.34 19.80 -8.99
N ALA A 166 23.50 21.12 -9.12
CA ALA A 166 22.89 21.89 -10.21
C ALA A 166 23.68 21.69 -11.50
N LEU A 167 22.98 21.52 -12.63
CA LEU A 167 23.61 21.17 -13.90
C LEU A 167 23.13 22.04 -15.05
N ASP A 168 24.03 22.31 -15.97
CA ASP A 168 23.78 23.10 -17.18
C ASP A 168 23.25 22.22 -18.34
N PHE A 169 22.36 22.75 -19.19
CA PHE A 169 21.64 21.99 -20.20
C PHE A 169 22.32 22.11 -21.57
N GLY A 170 23.16 21.14 -21.97
CA GLY A 170 23.70 21.03 -23.32
C GLY A 170 22.80 20.22 -24.27
N GLU A 171 22.68 20.68 -25.52
CA GLU A 171 21.92 19.97 -26.57
C GLU A 171 22.87 19.25 -27.56
N GLU A 172 23.29 18.05 -27.30
CA GLU A 172 23.91 17.23 -28.33
C GLU A 172 23.20 15.87 -28.50
N ARG A 173 22.91 15.54 -29.76
CA ARG A 173 22.13 14.36 -30.11
C ARG A 173 22.79 13.58 -31.25
N GLU A 174 23.44 12.47 -30.93
CA GLU A 174 23.87 11.50 -31.95
C GLU A 174 22.70 10.60 -32.37
N LEU A 175 22.64 10.24 -33.66
CA LEU A 175 21.56 9.43 -34.24
C LEU A 175 21.42 8.04 -33.56
N ALA A 176 22.55 7.45 -33.17
CA ALA A 176 22.58 6.15 -32.46
C ALA A 176 21.90 6.23 -31.10
N GLN A 177 22.03 7.35 -30.37
CA GLN A 177 21.45 7.57 -29.08
C GLN A 177 19.96 7.85 -29.17
N LEU A 178 19.52 8.56 -30.20
CA LEU A 178 18.11 8.75 -30.50
C LEU A 178 17.40 7.41 -30.79
N ARG A 179 18.08 6.49 -31.47
CA ARG A 179 17.55 5.14 -31.73
C ARG A 179 17.42 4.34 -30.43
N ARG A 180 18.45 4.32 -29.58
CA ARG A 180 18.40 3.65 -28.27
C ARG A 180 17.28 4.21 -27.37
N LEU A 181 17.16 5.53 -27.34
CA LEU A 181 16.08 6.20 -26.60
C LEU A 181 14.70 5.83 -27.14
N TRP A 182 14.54 5.76 -28.46
CA TRP A 182 13.28 5.34 -29.10
C TRP A 182 12.90 3.93 -28.68
N THR A 183 13.81 2.97 -28.81
CA THR A 183 13.58 1.58 -28.39
C THR A 183 13.24 1.49 -26.90
N HIS A 184 13.92 2.26 -26.06
CA HIS A 184 13.60 2.29 -24.62
C HIS A 184 12.18 2.80 -24.36
N ILE A 185 11.78 3.89 -24.99
CA ILE A 185 10.42 4.42 -24.87
C ILE A 185 9.35 3.42 -25.35
N GLU A 186 9.60 2.72 -26.45
CA GLU A 186 8.70 1.67 -26.94
C GLU A 186 8.54 0.53 -25.94
N LEU A 187 9.63 0.07 -25.33
CA LEU A 187 9.59 -0.95 -24.28
C LEU A 187 8.85 -0.48 -23.04
N GLU A 188 9.06 0.77 -22.60
CA GLU A 188 8.31 1.32 -21.47
C GLU A 188 6.82 1.46 -21.78
N ILE A 189 6.43 1.86 -22.98
CA ILE A 189 5.01 1.88 -23.41
C ILE A 189 4.40 0.48 -23.28
N ILE A 190 5.11 -0.56 -23.75
CA ILE A 190 4.63 -1.94 -23.66
C ILE A 190 4.45 -2.34 -22.19
N ARG A 191 5.42 -2.08 -21.32
CA ARG A 191 5.36 -2.38 -19.88
C ARG A 191 4.17 -1.70 -19.20
N VAL A 192 3.95 -0.42 -19.50
CA VAL A 192 2.83 0.33 -18.93
C VAL A 192 1.49 -0.22 -19.42
N LEU A 193 1.39 -0.60 -20.69
CA LEU A 193 0.18 -1.20 -21.23
C LEU A 193 -0.12 -2.57 -20.61
N GLU A 194 0.91 -3.41 -20.44
CA GLU A 194 0.79 -4.71 -19.77
C GLU A 194 0.36 -4.55 -18.30
N ALA A 195 1.00 -3.63 -17.57
CA ALA A 195 0.65 -3.33 -16.19
C ALA A 195 -0.79 -2.78 -16.06
N HIS A 196 -1.20 -1.93 -17.00
CA HIS A 196 -2.56 -1.38 -17.06
C HIS A 196 -3.60 -2.45 -17.38
N HIS A 197 -3.27 -3.35 -18.31
CA HIS A 197 -4.13 -4.48 -18.63
C HIS A 197 -4.28 -5.41 -17.41
N ALA A 198 -3.18 -5.80 -16.78
CA ALA A 198 -3.22 -6.62 -15.57
C ALA A 198 -4.01 -5.97 -14.42
N LEU A 199 -3.90 -4.65 -14.25
CA LEU A 199 -4.70 -3.91 -13.28
C LEU A 199 -6.20 -4.06 -13.60
N LYS A 200 -6.60 -3.88 -14.86
CA LYS A 200 -8.01 -3.95 -15.29
C LYS A 200 -8.61 -5.34 -15.21
N GLU A 201 -7.82 -6.37 -15.32
CA GLU A 201 -8.26 -7.76 -15.15
C GLU A 201 -8.37 -8.20 -13.69
N SER A 202 -7.91 -7.38 -12.74
CA SER A 202 -8.00 -7.70 -11.33
C SER A 202 -9.44 -7.62 -10.80
N LEU A 203 -9.77 -8.51 -9.86
CA LEU A 203 -11.06 -8.48 -9.15
C LEU A 203 -11.28 -7.17 -8.40
N ASP A 204 -10.20 -6.60 -7.88
CA ASP A 204 -10.23 -5.32 -7.18
C ASP A 204 -10.64 -4.17 -8.09
N TYR A 205 -10.15 -4.18 -9.35
CA TYR A 205 -10.52 -3.18 -10.34
C TYR A 205 -11.98 -3.32 -10.76
N GLU A 206 -12.47 -4.54 -10.92
CA GLU A 206 -13.88 -4.79 -11.23
C GLU A 206 -14.78 -4.29 -10.10
N LEU A 207 -14.39 -4.56 -8.84
CA LEU A 207 -15.08 -4.03 -7.67
C LEU A 207 -15.07 -2.48 -7.67
N HIS A 208 -13.92 -1.87 -7.95
CA HIS A 208 -13.81 -0.40 -8.07
C HIS A 208 -14.73 0.15 -9.16
N ARG A 209 -14.77 -0.49 -10.33
CA ARG A 209 -15.64 -0.10 -11.44
C ARG A 209 -17.12 -0.14 -11.05
N LEU A 210 -17.55 -1.23 -10.42
CA LEU A 210 -18.94 -1.40 -9.96
C LEU A 210 -19.31 -0.38 -8.88
N THR A 211 -18.42 -0.11 -7.93
CA THR A 211 -18.64 0.88 -6.86
C THR A 211 -18.70 2.31 -7.41
N THR A 212 -17.96 2.60 -8.48
CA THR A 212 -17.99 3.92 -9.14
C THR A 212 -19.29 4.11 -9.94
N GLN A 213 -19.76 3.06 -10.60
CA GLN A 213 -21.01 3.10 -11.37
C GLN A 213 -22.25 3.12 -10.47
N THR A 214 -22.19 2.42 -9.33
CA THR A 214 -23.32 2.30 -8.40
C THR A 214 -22.81 2.47 -6.98
N PRO A 215 -22.82 3.68 -6.41
CA PRO A 215 -22.31 3.94 -5.06
C PRO A 215 -22.88 3.04 -3.97
N ALA A 216 -24.18 2.68 -4.06
CA ALA A 216 -24.81 1.75 -3.11
C ALA A 216 -24.18 0.35 -3.13
N PHE A 217 -23.49 -0.03 -4.20
CA PHE A 217 -22.82 -1.32 -4.32
C PHE A 217 -21.63 -1.44 -3.35
N PHE A 218 -20.96 -0.33 -3.06
CA PHE A 218 -19.89 -0.32 -2.05
C PHE A 218 -20.43 -0.71 -0.67
N ASP A 219 -21.49 -0.05 -0.20
CA ASP A 219 -22.08 -0.33 1.12
C ASP A 219 -22.66 -1.75 1.19
N GLU A 220 -23.26 -2.24 0.11
CA GLU A 220 -23.74 -3.62 0.02
C GLU A 220 -22.58 -4.62 0.11
N THR A 221 -21.46 -4.34 -0.56
CA THR A 221 -20.25 -5.18 -0.50
C THR A 221 -19.67 -5.20 0.91
N VAL A 222 -19.55 -4.03 1.57
CA VAL A 222 -19.11 -3.92 2.95
C VAL A 222 -20.01 -4.74 3.86
N ARG A 223 -21.33 -4.61 3.75
CA ARG A 223 -22.31 -5.34 4.56
C ARG A 223 -22.14 -6.86 4.44
N ARG A 224 -22.03 -7.37 3.21
CA ARG A 224 -21.83 -8.81 2.97
C ARG A 224 -20.52 -9.34 3.57
N HIS A 225 -19.45 -8.54 3.50
CA HIS A 225 -18.18 -8.91 4.13
C HIS A 225 -18.31 -8.93 5.67
N ILE A 226 -18.98 -7.95 6.26
CA ILE A 226 -19.24 -7.91 7.70
C ILE A 226 -20.04 -9.16 8.12
N GLU A 227 -21.16 -9.45 7.45
CA GLU A 227 -21.97 -10.64 7.74
C GLU A 227 -21.18 -11.95 7.66
N SER A 228 -20.27 -12.05 6.67
CA SER A 228 -19.39 -13.21 6.55
C SER A 228 -18.35 -13.29 7.68
N LEU A 229 -17.74 -12.16 8.02
CA LEU A 229 -16.77 -12.07 9.11
C LEU A 229 -17.43 -12.34 10.48
N GLU A 230 -18.64 -11.86 10.73
CA GLU A 230 -19.37 -12.11 11.97
C GLU A 230 -19.68 -13.60 12.16
N LYS A 231 -20.03 -14.32 11.08
CA LYS A 231 -20.20 -15.79 11.12
C LYS A 231 -18.88 -16.49 11.46
N GLU A 232 -17.78 -16.07 10.84
CA GLU A 232 -16.45 -16.61 11.13
C GLU A 232 -16.06 -16.31 12.59
N LEU A 233 -16.27 -15.09 13.06
CA LEU A 233 -15.98 -14.67 14.43
C LEU A 233 -16.74 -15.52 15.45
N ALA A 234 -18.02 -15.76 15.22
CA ALA A 234 -18.83 -16.59 16.13
C ALA A 234 -18.28 -18.02 16.27
N LEU A 235 -17.79 -18.61 15.17
CA LEU A 235 -17.13 -19.94 15.20
C LEU A 235 -15.81 -19.91 15.96
N LEU A 236 -14.98 -18.88 15.71
CA LEU A 236 -13.69 -18.72 16.39
C LEU A 236 -13.89 -18.44 17.90
N GLU A 237 -14.89 -17.66 18.27
CA GLU A 237 -15.24 -17.41 19.68
C GLU A 237 -15.63 -18.69 20.39
N GLY A 238 -16.48 -19.52 19.77
CA GLY A 238 -16.85 -20.84 20.31
C GLY A 238 -15.63 -21.72 20.51
N GLU A 239 -14.75 -21.83 19.53
CA GLU A 239 -13.51 -22.60 19.63
C GLU A 239 -12.58 -22.05 20.73
N ALA A 240 -12.42 -20.73 20.80
CA ALA A 240 -11.61 -20.10 21.83
C ALA A 240 -12.15 -20.39 23.23
N GLU A 241 -13.47 -20.35 23.42
CA GLU A 241 -14.12 -20.67 24.71
C GLU A 241 -13.95 -22.14 25.09
N GLU A 242 -14.07 -23.08 24.13
CA GLU A 242 -13.86 -24.50 24.40
C GLU A 242 -12.43 -24.77 24.89
N LEU A 243 -11.44 -24.20 24.21
CA LEU A 243 -10.03 -24.31 24.63
C LEU A 243 -9.76 -23.64 25.98
N ALA A 244 -10.46 -22.56 26.32
CA ALA A 244 -10.33 -21.93 27.63
C ALA A 244 -10.85 -22.84 28.74
N LYS A 245 -12.00 -23.49 28.53
CA LYS A 245 -12.57 -24.46 29.47
C LYS A 245 -11.67 -25.68 29.68
N GLU A 246 -11.11 -26.19 28.59
CA GLU A 246 -10.15 -27.30 28.66
C GLU A 246 -8.91 -26.97 29.49
N ILE A 247 -8.37 -25.73 29.31
CA ILE A 247 -7.26 -25.23 30.15
C ILE A 247 -7.68 -25.15 31.61
N GLU A 248 -8.85 -24.58 31.89
CA GLU A 248 -9.36 -24.43 33.26
C GLU A 248 -9.61 -25.78 33.95
N GLU A 249 -10.14 -26.75 33.24
CA GLU A 249 -10.33 -28.10 33.74
C GLU A 249 -8.99 -28.81 34.11
N LEU A 250 -7.94 -28.56 33.34
CA LEU A 250 -6.61 -29.13 33.56
C LEU A 250 -5.79 -28.43 34.63
N THR A 251 -5.93 -27.12 34.76
CA THR A 251 -5.09 -26.31 35.67
C THR A 251 -5.81 -25.81 36.92
N GLY A 252 -7.15 -25.90 36.95
CA GLY A 252 -7.98 -25.31 38.01
C GLY A 252 -8.07 -23.79 37.98
N GLU A 253 -7.43 -23.14 36.99
CA GLU A 253 -7.41 -21.67 36.83
C GLU A 253 -7.70 -21.28 35.39
N SER A 254 -8.29 -20.09 35.17
CA SER A 254 -8.39 -19.52 33.82
C SER A 254 -6.99 -19.22 33.29
N GLY A 255 -6.65 -19.85 32.19
CA GLY A 255 -5.29 -19.84 31.61
C GLY A 255 -4.75 -18.43 31.31
N PRO A 256 -3.42 -18.30 31.13
CA PRO A 256 -2.71 -17.03 30.95
C PRO A 256 -2.94 -16.38 29.58
N ILE A 257 -3.50 -17.11 28.62
CA ILE A 257 -3.74 -16.65 27.25
C ILE A 257 -5.18 -16.12 27.16
N ARG A 258 -5.32 -14.82 27.25
CA ARG A 258 -6.63 -14.11 27.21
C ARG A 258 -6.69 -13.22 25.97
N GLU A 259 -7.89 -13.06 25.42
CA GLU A 259 -8.13 -12.03 24.44
C GLU A 259 -7.92 -10.65 25.08
N ASN A 260 -6.95 -9.88 24.59
CA ASN A 260 -6.80 -8.49 25.00
C ASN A 260 -8.01 -7.70 24.51
N GLN A 261 -8.93 -7.34 25.40
CA GLN A 261 -9.98 -6.40 25.04
C GLN A 261 -9.35 -5.04 24.76
N PRO A 262 -9.71 -4.37 23.64
CA PRO A 262 -9.23 -3.02 23.40
C PRO A 262 -9.62 -2.14 24.58
N ASN A 263 -8.67 -1.40 25.13
CA ASN A 263 -8.98 -0.33 26.08
C ASN A 263 -10.06 0.57 25.44
N LYS A 264 -11.20 0.69 26.13
CA LYS A 264 -12.33 1.53 25.75
C LYS A 264 -11.92 3.01 25.68
#